data_cfbb7cb92e4193ffa8bac091724c60c5
#
_entry.id   cfbb7cb92e4193ffa8bac091724c60c5
#
_cell.length_a   1.000
_cell.length_b   1.000
_cell.length_c   1.000
_cell.angle_alpha   90.00
_cell.angle_beta   90.00
_cell.angle_gamma   90.00
#
_symmetry.space_group_name_H-M   'P 1'
#
loop_
_entity.id
_entity.type
_entity.pdbx_description
1 polymer ?
#
loop_
_entity_poly.entity_id
_entity_poly.type
_entity_poly.pdbx_seq_one_letter_code
_entity_poly.pdbx_strand_id
1 'polypeptide(L)'
;KLSEEDAAAIPYREGQTVKFLNQVGDTLTYQLVRDEIYPYNGDQYINAINGVDVMHPAPHSTECYARTVILICEEWDAKRLCFTARPEKEFSFHSDDLDLNICLLPNGPYTINGIDYEHVHHEILYSHYTGELLYDWYYNEEFGLLYFKKGDFSLTRIP
;
A
#
# COMPACT_ATOMS: atom_id res chain seq x y z
N LYS A 1 -12.13 -14.24 -8.92
CA LYS A 1 -10.81 -14.23 -9.55
C LYS A 1 -10.32 -12.79 -9.61
N LEU A 2 -9.05 -12.55 -9.30
CA LEU A 2 -8.44 -11.23 -9.46
C LEU A 2 -8.37 -10.87 -10.95
N SER A 3 -8.89 -9.70 -11.33
CA SER A 3 -8.78 -9.23 -12.70
C SER A 3 -7.35 -8.77 -13.02
N GLU A 4 -7.02 -8.67 -14.31
CA GLU A 4 -5.73 -8.10 -14.72
C GLU A 4 -5.61 -6.64 -14.30
N GLU A 5 -6.71 -5.88 -14.34
CA GLU A 5 -6.78 -4.49 -13.90
C GLU A 5 -6.51 -4.37 -12.40
N ASP A 6 -7.17 -5.19 -11.55
CA ASP A 6 -6.92 -5.17 -10.11
C ASP A 6 -5.48 -5.58 -9.78
N ALA A 7 -4.95 -6.60 -10.48
CA ALA A 7 -3.55 -7.00 -10.30
C ALA A 7 -2.56 -5.92 -10.73
N ALA A 8 -2.89 -5.14 -11.76
CA ALA A 8 -2.05 -4.05 -12.27
C ALA A 8 -2.04 -2.82 -11.34
N ALA A 9 -2.96 -2.75 -10.36
CA ALA A 9 -2.97 -1.66 -9.36
C ALA A 9 -1.64 -1.54 -8.59
N ILE A 10 -0.86 -2.62 -8.53
CA ILE A 10 0.51 -2.60 -7.97
C ILE A 10 1.52 -2.66 -9.12
N PRO A 11 2.20 -1.55 -9.48
CA PRO A 11 3.06 -1.51 -10.67
C PRO A 11 4.43 -2.17 -10.49
N TYR A 12 4.78 -2.58 -9.29
CA TYR A 12 6.09 -3.18 -9.01
C TYR A 12 6.22 -4.58 -9.61
N ARG A 13 7.41 -4.89 -10.13
CA ARG A 13 7.73 -6.15 -10.82
C ARG A 13 8.99 -6.79 -10.25
N GLU A 14 9.10 -8.09 -10.38
CA GLU A 14 10.27 -8.87 -9.98
C GLU A 14 11.57 -8.30 -10.59
N GLY A 15 12.62 -8.21 -9.77
CA GLY A 15 13.91 -7.66 -10.17
C GLY A 15 13.98 -6.13 -10.19
N GLN A 16 12.88 -5.44 -9.95
CA GLN A 16 12.82 -3.99 -9.91
C GLN A 16 13.31 -3.45 -8.57
N THR A 17 14.04 -2.34 -8.64
CA THR A 17 14.36 -1.51 -7.47
C THR A 17 13.58 -0.20 -7.52
N VAL A 18 13.19 0.30 -6.34
CA VAL A 18 12.48 1.57 -6.19
C VAL A 18 13.25 2.44 -5.23
N LYS A 19 13.48 3.70 -5.59
CA LYS A 19 14.23 4.64 -4.75
C LYS A 19 13.31 5.70 -4.17
N PHE A 20 13.56 6.01 -2.90
CA PHE A 20 12.90 7.07 -2.16
C PHE A 20 13.92 7.95 -1.44
N LEU A 21 13.60 9.23 -1.29
CA LEU A 21 14.23 10.09 -0.30
C LEU A 21 13.54 9.92 1.05
N ASN A 22 14.31 9.76 2.11
CA ASN A 22 13.78 9.78 3.47
C ASN A 22 13.65 11.22 3.99
N GLN A 23 13.20 11.40 5.25
CA GLN A 23 12.97 12.71 5.88
C GLN A 23 14.23 13.56 6.05
N VAL A 24 15.42 12.96 6.00
CA VAL A 24 16.71 13.67 6.11
C VAL A 24 17.40 13.86 4.76
N GLY A 25 16.77 13.41 3.67
CA GLY A 25 17.29 13.58 2.31
C GLY A 25 18.21 12.45 1.83
N ASP A 26 18.33 11.35 2.58
CA ASP A 26 19.07 10.17 2.14
C ASP A 26 18.25 9.34 1.16
N THR A 27 18.93 8.77 0.17
CA THR A 27 18.31 7.86 -0.80
C THR A 27 18.25 6.45 -0.23
N LEU A 28 17.02 5.92 -0.09
CA LEU A 28 16.76 4.54 0.26
C LEU A 28 16.41 3.74 -0.99
N THR A 29 17.06 2.59 -1.17
CA THR A 29 16.77 1.68 -2.28
C THR A 29 16.00 0.48 -1.78
N TYR A 30 14.76 0.35 -2.22
CA TYR A 30 13.88 -0.76 -1.93
C TYR A 30 13.96 -1.82 -3.02
N GLN A 31 13.94 -3.07 -2.61
CA GLN A 31 13.91 -4.23 -3.50
C GLN A 31 12.61 -4.99 -3.30
N LEU A 32 12.04 -5.47 -4.39
CA LEU A 32 10.91 -6.38 -4.35
C LEU A 32 11.40 -7.76 -3.92
N VAL A 33 10.88 -8.25 -2.79
CA VAL A 33 11.23 -9.56 -2.23
C VAL A 33 10.10 -10.57 -2.30
N ARG A 34 8.87 -10.11 -2.55
CA ARG A 34 7.70 -10.97 -2.67
C ARG A 34 6.71 -10.38 -3.65
N ASP A 35 6.23 -11.19 -4.57
CA ASP A 35 5.11 -10.89 -5.48
C ASP A 35 4.30 -12.18 -5.64
N GLU A 36 3.18 -12.27 -4.95
CA GLU A 36 2.38 -13.48 -4.90
C GLU A 36 0.90 -13.18 -5.13
N ILE A 37 0.27 -14.04 -5.93
CA ILE A 37 -1.18 -14.11 -6.06
C ILE A 37 -1.65 -15.34 -5.29
N TYR A 38 -2.55 -15.15 -4.35
CA TYR A 38 -3.06 -16.21 -3.49
C TYR A 38 -4.57 -16.15 -3.36
N PRO A 39 -5.23 -17.30 -3.10
CA PRO A 39 -6.64 -17.30 -2.80
C PRO A 39 -6.92 -16.51 -1.50
N TYR A 40 -7.87 -15.62 -1.58
CA TYR A 40 -8.28 -14.75 -0.48
C TYR A 40 -9.74 -15.05 -0.15
N ASN A 41 -10.00 -15.32 1.13
CA ASN A 41 -11.34 -15.42 1.66
C ASN A 41 -11.59 -14.23 2.59
N GLY A 42 -12.42 -13.29 2.17
CA GLY A 42 -12.72 -12.07 2.91
C GLY A 42 -13.20 -12.31 4.35
N ASP A 43 -13.90 -13.40 4.57
CA ASP A 43 -14.43 -13.75 5.88
C ASP A 43 -13.34 -14.17 6.87
N GLN A 44 -12.24 -14.76 6.40
CA GLN A 44 -11.12 -15.13 7.26
C GLN A 44 -10.36 -13.92 7.82
N TYR A 45 -10.33 -12.83 7.08
CA TYR A 45 -9.64 -11.61 7.53
C TYR A 45 -10.39 -10.91 8.68
N ILE A 46 -11.72 -10.84 8.60
CA ILE A 46 -12.56 -10.24 9.65
C ILE A 46 -12.45 -11.04 10.95
N ASN A 47 -12.38 -12.36 10.87
CA ASN A 47 -12.27 -13.23 12.03
C ASN A 47 -10.92 -13.16 12.73
N ALA A 48 -9.82 -12.97 11.97
CA ALA A 48 -8.49 -12.80 12.52
C ALA A 48 -8.31 -11.50 13.32
N ILE A 49 -9.01 -10.41 12.92
CA ILE A 49 -8.96 -9.12 13.62
C ILE A 49 -9.72 -9.17 14.95
N ASN A 50 -10.81 -9.93 15.04
CA ASN A 50 -11.65 -10.00 16.23
C ASN A 50 -11.24 -11.09 17.23
N GLY A 51 -10.18 -11.86 16.95
CA GLY A 51 -9.66 -12.91 17.85
C GLY A 51 -10.64 -14.05 18.14
N VAL A 52 -11.72 -14.17 17.36
CA VAL A 52 -12.70 -15.25 17.47
C VAL A 52 -12.50 -16.20 16.29
N ASP A 53 -11.94 -17.35 16.58
CA ASP A 53 -11.82 -18.49 15.65
C ASP A 53 -13.20 -19.05 15.33
N VAL A 54 -14.00 -18.33 14.57
CA VAL A 54 -15.26 -18.86 14.04
C VAL A 54 -15.02 -19.23 12.58
N MET A 55 -14.62 -20.47 12.38
CA MET A 55 -14.63 -21.11 11.08
C MET A 55 -16.09 -21.28 10.62
N HIS A 56 -16.65 -20.27 10.01
CA HIS A 56 -17.82 -20.44 9.18
C HIS A 56 -17.36 -20.65 7.75
N PRO A 57 -17.52 -21.88 7.19
CA PRO A 57 -17.39 -22.03 5.76
C PRO A 57 -18.50 -21.17 5.12
N ALA A 58 -18.10 -20.10 4.43
CA ALA A 58 -19.04 -19.34 3.62
C ALA A 58 -19.64 -20.32 2.58
N PRO A 59 -20.98 -20.49 2.56
CA PRO A 59 -21.61 -21.54 1.75
C PRO A 59 -21.47 -21.35 0.24
N HIS A 60 -20.92 -20.25 -0.24
CA HIS A 60 -20.74 -19.92 -1.65
C HIS A 60 -19.53 -18.99 -1.85
N SER A 61 -18.33 -19.42 -1.41
CA SER A 61 -17.13 -18.67 -1.72
C SER A 61 -16.80 -18.79 -3.21
N THR A 62 -17.17 -17.79 -3.99
CA THR A 62 -16.39 -17.49 -5.17
C THR A 62 -14.97 -17.26 -4.69
N GLU A 63 -14.02 -18.13 -5.08
CA GLU A 63 -12.62 -17.96 -4.73
C GLU A 63 -12.16 -16.58 -5.20
N CYS A 64 -11.97 -15.67 -4.26
CA CYS A 64 -11.37 -14.38 -4.50
C CYS A 64 -9.87 -14.52 -4.40
N TYR A 65 -9.14 -13.83 -5.27
CA TYR A 65 -7.68 -13.80 -5.27
C TYR A 65 -7.19 -12.41 -4.94
N ALA A 66 -6.11 -12.33 -4.20
CA ALA A 66 -5.39 -11.10 -3.91
C ALA A 66 -3.95 -11.19 -4.41
N ARG A 67 -3.37 -10.07 -4.82
CA ARG A 67 -1.94 -9.95 -5.12
C ARG A 67 -1.27 -9.14 -4.02
N THR A 68 -0.22 -9.69 -3.43
CA THR A 68 0.61 -8.99 -2.45
C THR A 68 2.03 -8.81 -2.97
N VAL A 69 2.53 -7.59 -2.84
CA VAL A 69 3.90 -7.20 -3.14
C VAL A 69 4.55 -6.63 -1.89
N ILE A 70 5.76 -7.09 -1.58
CA ILE A 70 6.56 -6.61 -0.45
C ILE A 70 7.86 -6.04 -0.96
N LEU A 71 8.13 -4.78 -0.55
CA LEU A 71 9.38 -4.09 -0.76
C LEU A 71 10.13 -3.98 0.56
N ILE A 72 11.42 -4.31 0.55
CA ILE A 72 12.32 -4.10 1.69
C ILE A 72 13.52 -3.25 1.29
N CYS A 73 14.06 -2.56 2.28
CA CYS A 73 15.33 -1.84 2.19
C CYS A 73 16.30 -2.45 3.20
N GLU A 74 17.58 -2.54 2.83
CA GLU A 74 18.63 -3.07 3.71
C GLU A 74 19.01 -2.10 4.83
N GLU A 75 18.68 -0.82 4.70
CA GLU A 75 18.84 0.15 5.79
C GLU A 75 18.02 -0.28 7.00
N TRP A 76 18.69 -0.48 8.13
CA TRP A 76 18.08 -1.14 9.30
C TRP A 76 16.90 -0.39 9.92
N ASP A 77 16.84 0.92 9.74
CA ASP A 77 15.75 1.80 10.21
C ASP A 77 14.66 2.04 9.16
N ALA A 78 14.83 1.49 7.95
CA ALA A 78 13.87 1.65 6.87
C ALA A 78 12.64 0.74 7.09
N LYS A 79 11.47 1.34 6.85
CA LYS A 79 10.19 0.64 6.98
C LYS A 79 9.97 -0.34 5.84
N ARG A 80 9.49 -1.53 6.14
CA ARG A 80 8.99 -2.48 5.14
C ARG A 80 7.68 -1.96 4.54
N LEU A 81 7.54 -2.06 3.23
CA LEU A 81 6.34 -1.63 2.51
C LEU A 81 5.63 -2.85 1.94
N CYS A 82 4.37 -3.01 2.29
CA CYS A 82 3.53 -4.10 1.82
C CYS A 82 2.28 -3.54 1.14
N PHE A 83 2.01 -4.02 -0.07
CA PHE A 83 0.86 -3.62 -0.88
C PHE A 83 0.02 -4.84 -1.21
N THR A 84 -1.29 -4.74 -1.06
CA THR A 84 -2.21 -5.81 -1.43
C THR A 84 -3.34 -5.27 -2.27
N ALA A 85 -3.50 -5.81 -3.48
CA ALA A 85 -4.61 -5.54 -4.36
C ALA A 85 -5.61 -6.70 -4.32
N ARG A 86 -6.90 -6.35 -4.24
CA ARG A 86 -8.04 -7.26 -4.21
C ARG A 86 -9.03 -6.90 -5.31
N PRO A 87 -10.02 -7.76 -5.58
CA PRO A 87 -11.09 -7.42 -6.51
C PRO A 87 -11.81 -6.11 -6.15
N GLU A 88 -12.40 -5.47 -7.16
CA GLU A 88 -13.20 -4.26 -7.01
C GLU A 88 -12.40 -3.05 -6.50
N LYS A 89 -11.10 -2.99 -6.84
CA LYS A 89 -10.18 -1.92 -6.43
C LYS A 89 -9.99 -1.77 -4.92
N GLU A 90 -10.34 -2.80 -4.16
CA GLU A 90 -9.92 -2.86 -2.77
C GLU A 90 -8.40 -2.95 -2.69
N PHE A 91 -7.81 -2.10 -1.88
CA PHE A 91 -6.37 -1.94 -1.76
C PHE A 91 -5.96 -1.77 -0.32
N SER A 92 -4.87 -2.39 0.07
CA SER A 92 -4.26 -2.12 1.36
C SER A 92 -2.77 -1.84 1.24
N PHE A 93 -2.34 -0.91 2.08
CA PHE A 93 -0.95 -0.57 2.32
C PHE A 93 -0.62 -0.80 3.79
N HIS A 94 0.45 -1.52 4.04
CA HIS A 94 0.95 -1.79 5.38
C HIS A 94 2.42 -1.40 5.47
N SER A 95 2.77 -0.64 6.50
CA SER A 95 4.14 -0.28 6.85
C SER A 95 4.25 -0.17 8.36
N ASP A 96 4.92 -1.13 9.00
CA ASP A 96 5.10 -1.25 10.46
C ASP A 96 3.82 -0.91 11.26
N ASP A 97 3.65 0.37 11.65
CA ASP A 97 2.55 0.82 12.50
C ASP A 97 1.33 1.36 11.74
N LEU A 98 1.34 1.35 10.41
CA LEU A 98 0.22 1.83 9.59
C LEU A 98 -0.41 0.70 8.79
N ASP A 99 -1.71 0.52 9.01
CA ASP A 99 -2.59 -0.27 8.16
C ASP A 99 -3.59 0.65 7.47
N LEU A 100 -3.51 0.76 6.16
CA LEU A 100 -4.42 1.54 5.34
C LEU A 100 -5.21 0.61 4.43
N ASN A 101 -6.53 0.58 4.61
CA ASN A 101 -7.46 -0.17 3.76
C ASN A 101 -8.39 0.82 3.06
N ILE A 102 -8.35 0.84 1.75
CA ILE A 102 -9.04 1.82 0.92
C ILE A 102 -9.64 1.18 -0.33
N CYS A 103 -10.56 1.89 -0.95
CA CYS A 103 -10.89 1.69 -2.35
C CYS A 103 -10.01 2.63 -3.18
N LEU A 104 -9.19 2.09 -4.06
CA LEU A 104 -8.20 2.86 -4.82
C LEU A 104 -8.89 3.66 -5.92
N LEU A 105 -9.25 4.91 -5.62
CA LEU A 105 -9.92 5.83 -6.53
C LEU A 105 -9.11 7.12 -6.63
N PRO A 106 -8.58 7.46 -7.82
CA PRO A 106 -7.86 8.72 -8.02
C PRO A 106 -8.75 9.91 -7.67
N ASN A 107 -8.21 10.86 -6.91
CA ASN A 107 -8.92 12.08 -6.49
C ASN A 107 -8.23 13.38 -6.93
N GLY A 108 -7.28 13.28 -7.81
CA GLY A 108 -6.70 14.45 -8.48
C GLY A 108 -5.38 14.17 -9.16
N PRO A 109 -4.87 15.16 -9.93
CA PRO A 109 -3.45 15.34 -10.18
C PRO A 109 -2.81 16.01 -8.97
N TYR A 110 -1.55 15.66 -8.66
CA TYR A 110 -0.78 16.25 -7.58
C TYR A 110 0.67 16.48 -8.00
N THR A 111 1.26 17.57 -7.53
CA THR A 111 2.69 17.84 -7.68
C THR A 111 3.41 17.37 -6.43
N ILE A 112 4.34 16.44 -6.59
CA ILE A 112 5.14 15.86 -5.49
C ILE A 112 6.61 16.06 -5.83
N ASN A 113 7.33 16.77 -4.98
CA ASN A 113 8.75 17.09 -5.18
C ASN A 113 9.04 17.70 -6.56
N GLY A 114 8.18 18.62 -7.02
CA GLY A 114 8.30 19.31 -8.31
C GLY A 114 7.93 18.50 -9.54
N ILE A 115 7.39 17.29 -9.37
CA ILE A 115 6.95 16.41 -10.44
C ILE A 115 5.42 16.30 -10.41
N ASP A 116 4.79 16.51 -11.57
CA ASP A 116 3.36 16.38 -11.71
C ASP A 116 2.97 14.93 -12.01
N TYR A 117 2.05 14.40 -11.20
CA TYR A 117 1.51 13.05 -11.36
C TYR A 117 0.00 13.11 -11.60
N GLU A 118 -0.44 12.35 -12.59
CA GLU A 118 -1.86 12.20 -12.92
C GLU A 118 -2.47 10.99 -12.18
N HIS A 119 -3.79 10.98 -12.05
CA HIS A 119 -4.55 9.86 -11.49
C HIS A 119 -4.05 9.39 -10.12
N VAL A 120 -3.75 10.34 -9.24
CA VAL A 120 -3.24 10.06 -7.89
C VAL A 120 -4.39 9.85 -6.90
N HIS A 121 -4.27 8.83 -6.08
CA HIS A 121 -5.08 8.64 -4.88
C HIS A 121 -4.33 9.23 -3.68
N HIS A 122 -4.95 10.18 -3.00
CA HIS A 122 -4.41 10.84 -1.82
C HIS A 122 -5.27 10.55 -0.59
N GLU A 123 -4.64 9.99 0.45
CA GLU A 123 -5.23 9.81 1.77
C GLU A 123 -4.45 10.61 2.81
N ILE A 124 -5.16 11.35 3.64
CA ILE A 124 -4.58 12.14 4.73
C ILE A 124 -5.47 12.02 5.96
N LEU A 125 -4.87 11.87 7.13
CA LEU A 125 -5.59 11.78 8.39
C LEU A 125 -4.93 12.63 9.46
N TYR A 126 -5.75 13.42 10.13
CA TYR A 126 -5.39 14.21 11.31
C TYR A 126 -6.08 13.66 12.56
N SER A 127 -5.41 13.78 13.70
CA SER A 127 -6.02 13.47 14.99
C SER A 127 -7.16 14.44 15.30
N HIS A 128 -8.32 13.94 15.64
CA HIS A 128 -9.47 14.75 16.08
C HIS A 128 -9.23 15.43 17.44
N TYR A 129 -8.31 14.88 18.24
CA TYR A 129 -8.03 15.38 19.59
C TYR A 129 -6.93 16.45 19.62
N THR A 130 -5.88 16.28 18.82
CA THR A 130 -4.69 17.15 18.86
C THR A 130 -4.53 18.00 17.61
N GLY A 131 -5.22 17.65 16.51
CA GLY A 131 -5.03 18.27 15.19
C GLY A 131 -3.71 17.88 14.51
N GLU A 132 -2.93 16.98 15.11
CA GLU A 132 -1.68 16.50 14.53
C GLU A 132 -1.90 15.60 13.33
N LEU A 133 -1.00 15.69 12.35
CA LEU A 133 -0.97 14.79 11.20
C LEU A 133 -0.64 13.37 11.64
N LEU A 134 -1.54 12.43 11.41
CA LEU A 134 -1.33 11.01 11.68
C LEU A 134 -0.63 10.32 10.53
N TYR A 135 -1.11 10.53 9.31
CA TYR A 135 -0.42 10.10 8.09
C TYR A 135 -0.84 10.94 6.89
N ASP A 136 0.04 10.93 5.87
CA ASP A 136 -0.18 11.51 4.56
C ASP A 136 0.37 10.52 3.50
N TRP A 137 -0.43 10.16 2.50
CA TRP A 137 -0.13 9.07 1.59
C TRP A 137 -0.63 9.36 0.18
N TYR A 138 0.26 9.24 -0.81
CA TYR A 138 -0.01 9.47 -2.21
C TYR A 138 0.42 8.26 -3.03
N TYR A 139 -0.46 7.79 -3.89
CA TYR A 139 -0.26 6.59 -4.69
C TYR A 139 -0.90 6.73 -6.07
N ASN A 140 -0.28 6.17 -7.09
CA ASN A 140 -0.95 5.90 -8.35
C ASN A 140 -0.59 4.53 -8.93
N GLU A 141 -1.40 4.06 -9.89
CA GLU A 141 -1.24 2.72 -10.46
C GLU A 141 -0.06 2.63 -11.45
N GLU A 142 0.47 3.75 -11.91
CA GLU A 142 1.60 3.79 -12.86
C GLU A 142 2.95 3.67 -12.16
N PHE A 143 3.14 4.40 -11.06
CA PHE A 143 4.42 4.51 -10.35
C PHE A 143 4.41 3.88 -8.95
N GLY A 144 3.24 3.57 -8.40
CA GLY A 144 3.09 3.06 -7.05
C GLY A 144 3.09 4.16 -5.99
N LEU A 145 3.77 3.92 -4.89
CA LEU A 145 3.90 4.89 -3.80
C LEU A 145 4.70 6.11 -4.26
N LEU A 146 4.10 7.29 -4.16
CA LEU A 146 4.70 8.57 -4.54
C LEU A 146 5.24 9.32 -3.33
N TYR A 147 4.48 9.31 -2.24
CA TYR A 147 4.83 9.95 -0.97
C TYR A 147 4.13 9.26 0.18
N PHE A 148 4.85 9.14 1.29
CA PHE A 148 4.31 8.63 2.53
C PHE A 148 4.95 9.34 3.71
N LYS A 149 4.13 9.79 4.65
CA LYS A 149 4.60 10.35 5.92
C LYS A 149 3.77 9.81 7.07
N LYS A 150 4.47 9.37 8.12
CA LYS A 150 3.89 9.04 9.41
C LYS A 150 4.87 9.41 10.52
N GLY A 151 4.45 10.27 11.44
CA GLY A 151 5.34 10.82 12.46
C GLY A 151 6.50 11.56 11.83
N ASP A 152 7.71 11.25 12.26
CA ASP A 152 8.95 11.84 11.73
C ASP A 152 9.51 11.11 10.50
N PHE A 153 8.93 9.96 10.14
CA PHE A 153 9.34 9.18 8.99
C PHE A 153 8.60 9.63 7.72
N SER A 154 9.35 9.83 6.64
CA SER A 154 8.76 10.05 5.32
C SER A 154 9.55 9.41 4.20
N LEU A 155 8.85 9.08 3.12
CA LEU A 155 9.40 8.61 1.86
C LEU A 155 8.84 9.48 0.73
N THR A 156 9.72 9.94 -0.15
CA THR A 156 9.35 10.63 -1.38
C THR A 156 9.96 9.90 -2.56
N ARG A 157 9.14 9.51 -3.54
CA ARG A 157 9.59 8.79 -4.73
C ARG A 157 10.66 9.59 -5.49
N ILE A 158 11.71 8.91 -5.90
CA ILE A 158 12.71 9.41 -6.86
C ILE A 158 12.38 8.77 -8.23
N PRO A 159 12.23 9.57 -9.27
CA PRO A 159 12.01 9.07 -10.62
C PRO A 159 13.13 8.18 -11.13
#